data_fa5c3dad6bfa6180d7063463bff607dc
#
_entry.id   fa5c3dad6bfa6180d7063463bff607dc
#
_cell.length_a   1.000
_cell.length_b   1.000
_cell.length_c   1.000
_cell.angle_alpha   90.00
_cell.angle_beta   90.00
_cell.angle_gamma   90.00
#
_symmetry.space_group_name_H-M   'P 1'
#
loop_
_entity.id
_entity.type
_entity.pdbx_description
1 polymer ?
#
loop_
_entity_poly.entity_id
_entity_poly.type
_entity_poly.pdbx_seq_one_letter_code
_entity_poly.pdbx_strand_id
1 'polypeptide(L)'
;QYVTILEPQEQETKRIENKKRSQGKGKELDAWADSRNKWLTDHRGKPMSDMPILNLTDVTTSRTKTLSSNFFGESIQLHDKYLLEDMSHTRPMFVEYTHAYNYIAEAVAVILFLIGLWIGRREKFMLLCLSWTAIDVLLHFVLGFGINEVYIMAADWIFIMPIAYAYTIKLSHGTTKILARCSVAVLTLWLCAWNWTLILNSF
;
A
#
# COMPACT_ATOMS: atom_id res chain seq x y z
N GLN A 1 -0.10 22.61 -12.14
CA GLN A 1 0.37 22.11 -10.84
C GLN A 1 1.87 21.88 -10.82
N TYR A 2 2.48 21.27 -11.87
CA TYR A 2 3.92 21.06 -11.94
C TYR A 2 4.70 22.38 -11.80
N VAL A 3 4.36 23.38 -12.61
CA VAL A 3 5.05 24.69 -12.61
C VAL A 3 4.80 25.46 -11.30
N THR A 4 3.62 25.31 -10.69
CA THR A 4 3.23 26.13 -9.52
C THR A 4 3.71 25.55 -8.18
N ILE A 5 3.93 24.26 -8.08
CA ILE A 5 4.24 23.58 -6.81
C ILE A 5 5.60 22.85 -6.86
N LEU A 6 5.85 22.05 -7.90
CA LEU A 6 7.05 21.21 -7.96
C LEU A 6 8.31 22.01 -8.30
N GLU A 7 8.23 22.97 -9.21
CA GLU A 7 9.39 23.80 -9.59
C GLU A 7 9.93 24.64 -8.42
N PRO A 8 9.10 25.29 -7.58
CA PRO A 8 9.56 25.92 -6.35
C PRO A 8 10.19 24.95 -5.33
N GLN A 9 9.65 23.74 -5.20
CA GLN A 9 10.20 22.71 -4.31
C GLN A 9 11.58 22.22 -4.80
N GLU A 10 11.75 22.02 -6.10
CA GLU A 10 13.05 21.65 -6.67
C GLU A 10 14.09 22.78 -6.49
N GLN A 11 13.68 24.03 -6.63
CA GLN A 11 14.56 25.18 -6.40
C GLN A 11 14.98 25.29 -4.94
N GLU A 12 14.05 25.06 -4.00
CA GLU A 12 14.34 25.04 -2.56
C GLU A 12 15.31 23.90 -2.20
N THR A 13 15.08 22.72 -2.74
CA THR A 13 15.96 21.56 -2.55
C THR A 13 17.37 21.84 -3.06
N LYS A 14 17.52 22.38 -4.27
CA LYS A 14 18.81 22.78 -4.84
C LYS A 14 19.50 23.87 -3.99
N ARG A 15 18.73 24.79 -3.43
CA ARG A 15 19.25 25.83 -2.55
C ARG A 15 19.80 25.27 -1.24
N ILE A 16 19.10 24.31 -0.64
CA ILE A 16 19.52 23.60 0.56
C ILE A 16 20.77 22.76 0.29
N GLU A 17 20.83 22.04 -0.83
CA GLU A 17 22.00 21.29 -1.26
C GLU A 17 23.21 22.18 -1.46
N ASN A 18 23.07 23.28 -2.16
CA ASN A 18 24.15 24.24 -2.39
C ASN A 18 24.66 24.85 -1.07
N LYS A 19 23.76 25.15 -0.13
CA LYS A 19 24.12 25.61 1.22
C LYS A 19 24.90 24.55 2.00
N LYS A 20 24.51 23.30 1.93
CA LYS A 20 25.23 22.18 2.58
C LYS A 20 26.60 21.94 1.91
N ARG A 21 26.71 22.07 0.58
CA ARG A 21 27.99 21.98 -0.14
C ARG A 21 28.95 23.10 0.28
N SER A 22 28.45 24.34 0.42
CA SER A 22 29.26 25.48 0.88
C SER A 22 29.73 25.35 2.34
N GLN A 23 29.07 24.52 3.14
CA GLN A 23 29.44 24.20 4.52
C GLN A 23 30.46 23.04 4.65
N GLY A 24 31.06 22.58 3.55
CA GLY A 24 32.05 21.50 3.55
C GLY A 24 31.47 20.08 3.64
N LYS A 25 30.14 19.92 3.58
CA LYS A 25 29.45 18.62 3.60
C LYS A 25 29.22 18.01 2.22
N GLY A 26 29.91 18.49 1.19
CA GLY A 26 29.75 18.03 -0.18
C GLY A 26 29.98 16.51 -0.35
N LYS A 27 31.05 15.98 0.27
CA LYS A 27 31.38 14.54 0.19
C LYS A 27 30.30 13.63 0.83
N GLU A 28 29.71 14.08 1.94
CA GLU A 28 28.61 13.35 2.62
C GLU A 28 27.35 13.34 1.75
N LEU A 29 27.04 14.46 1.09
CA LEU A 29 25.91 14.58 0.17
C LEU A 29 26.10 13.70 -1.07
N ASP A 30 27.30 13.67 -1.64
CA ASP A 30 27.60 12.84 -2.81
C ASP A 30 27.53 11.35 -2.43
N ALA A 31 28.10 10.94 -1.30
CA ALA A 31 28.01 9.58 -0.80
C ALA A 31 26.54 9.16 -0.51
N TRP A 32 25.73 10.07 0.04
CA TRP A 32 24.30 9.82 0.25
C TRP A 32 23.55 9.69 -1.09
N ALA A 33 23.81 10.58 -2.07
CA ALA A 33 23.21 10.52 -3.39
C ALA A 33 23.58 9.23 -4.13
N ASP A 34 24.83 8.80 -4.06
CA ASP A 34 25.30 7.55 -4.66
C ASP A 34 24.67 6.33 -4.00
N SER A 35 24.59 6.32 -2.66
CA SER A 35 23.92 5.27 -1.90
C SER A 35 22.44 5.17 -2.25
N ARG A 36 21.74 6.31 -2.34
CA ARG A 36 20.34 6.39 -2.76
C ARG A 36 20.14 5.91 -4.20
N ASN A 37 20.98 6.36 -5.13
CA ASN A 37 20.90 5.95 -6.53
C ASN A 37 21.15 4.45 -6.70
N LYS A 38 22.11 3.90 -5.97
CA LYS A 38 22.37 2.46 -5.93
C LYS A 38 21.15 1.72 -5.37
N TRP A 39 20.60 2.17 -4.24
CA TRP A 39 19.41 1.57 -3.66
C TRP A 39 18.22 1.58 -4.63
N LEU A 40 17.94 2.73 -5.26
CA LEU A 40 16.87 2.86 -6.27
C LEU A 40 17.10 1.92 -7.46
N THR A 41 18.35 1.77 -7.92
CA THR A 41 18.69 0.88 -9.02
C THR A 41 18.51 -0.59 -8.62
N ASP A 42 18.93 -0.97 -7.42
CA ASP A 42 18.84 -2.34 -6.90
C ASP A 42 17.36 -2.76 -6.63
N HIS A 43 16.49 -1.79 -6.32
CA HIS A 43 15.06 -2.02 -6.03
C HIS A 43 14.13 -1.65 -7.19
N ARG A 44 14.66 -1.11 -8.27
CA ARG A 44 13.88 -0.79 -9.47
C ARG A 44 13.66 -2.06 -10.28
N GLY A 45 12.41 -2.43 -10.45
CA GLY A 45 12.07 -3.54 -11.32
C GLY A 45 12.34 -3.25 -12.80
N LYS A 46 12.18 -4.26 -13.64
CA LYS A 46 12.33 -4.09 -15.08
C LYS A 46 11.03 -3.57 -15.69
N PRO A 47 11.07 -2.43 -16.39
CA PRO A 47 9.90 -1.91 -17.07
C PRO A 47 9.48 -2.82 -18.24
N MET A 48 8.21 -2.75 -18.59
CA MET A 48 7.65 -3.49 -19.73
C MET A 48 8.18 -2.94 -21.07
N SER A 49 8.47 -1.64 -21.13
CA SER A 49 8.98 -0.96 -22.33
C SER A 49 9.62 0.38 -21.95
N ASP A 50 10.46 0.90 -22.84
CA ASP A 50 11.12 2.21 -22.70
C ASP A 50 10.18 3.40 -23.00
N MET A 51 8.92 3.16 -23.37
CA MET A 51 7.93 4.24 -23.53
C MET A 51 7.68 4.95 -22.21
N PRO A 52 7.50 6.28 -22.18
CA PRO A 52 7.42 7.08 -20.95
C PRO A 52 6.44 6.54 -19.90
N ILE A 53 5.25 6.08 -20.33
CA ILE A 53 4.23 5.53 -19.42
C ILE A 53 4.60 4.10 -18.98
N LEU A 54 5.07 3.26 -19.91
CA LEU A 54 5.40 1.86 -19.61
C LEU A 54 6.74 1.70 -18.89
N ASN A 55 7.59 2.72 -18.91
CA ASN A 55 8.81 2.76 -18.11
C ASN A 55 8.54 2.87 -16.59
N LEU A 56 7.32 3.23 -16.18
CA LEU A 56 6.88 3.24 -14.78
C LEU A 56 6.31 1.90 -14.32
N THR A 57 6.24 0.91 -15.20
CA THR A 57 5.78 -0.45 -14.88
C THR A 57 6.93 -1.31 -14.36
N ASP A 58 6.58 -2.40 -13.68
CA ASP A 58 7.54 -3.39 -13.21
C ASP A 58 7.01 -4.80 -13.45
N VAL A 59 7.72 -5.58 -14.25
CA VAL A 59 7.35 -6.98 -14.57
C VAL A 59 8.09 -8.01 -13.72
N THR A 60 9.08 -7.58 -12.92
CA THR A 60 9.98 -8.48 -12.17
C THR A 60 9.60 -8.65 -10.71
N THR A 61 8.96 -7.66 -10.09
CA THR A 61 8.54 -7.73 -8.70
C THR A 61 7.51 -8.83 -8.46
N SER A 62 7.69 -9.61 -7.41
CA SER A 62 6.82 -10.74 -7.06
C SER A 62 5.40 -10.28 -6.72
N ARG A 63 4.42 -10.63 -7.59
CA ARG A 63 3.00 -10.31 -7.39
C ARG A 63 2.43 -10.91 -6.11
N THR A 64 2.84 -12.14 -5.79
CA THR A 64 2.37 -12.84 -4.58
C THR A 64 2.85 -12.16 -3.31
N LYS A 65 4.13 -11.76 -3.25
CA LYS A 65 4.66 -11.01 -2.10
C LYS A 65 4.03 -9.63 -1.99
N THR A 66 3.85 -8.93 -3.11
CA THR A 66 3.15 -7.64 -3.11
C THR A 66 1.72 -7.78 -2.62
N LEU A 67 1.01 -8.85 -3.03
CA LEU A 67 -0.37 -9.09 -2.61
C LEU A 67 -0.46 -9.26 -1.09
N SER A 68 0.40 -10.07 -0.49
CA SER A 68 0.37 -10.32 0.96
C SER A 68 0.98 -9.20 1.79
N SER A 69 2.15 -8.66 1.40
CA SER A 69 2.84 -7.68 2.26
C SER A 69 2.33 -6.25 2.09
N ASN A 70 1.99 -5.85 0.87
CA ASN A 70 1.66 -4.46 0.56
C ASN A 70 0.17 -4.25 0.29
N PHE A 71 -0.45 -5.08 -0.56
CA PHE A 71 -1.85 -4.88 -0.98
C PHE A 71 -2.83 -5.24 0.14
N PHE A 72 -2.77 -6.42 0.71
CA PHE A 72 -3.61 -6.81 1.86
C PHE A 72 -2.92 -6.61 3.22
N GLY A 73 -1.59 -6.57 3.26
CA GLY A 73 -0.84 -6.32 4.49
C GLY A 73 -0.90 -4.85 4.90
N GLU A 74 0.10 -4.08 4.52
CA GLU A 74 0.28 -2.68 4.93
C GLU A 74 -0.94 -1.78 4.66
N SER A 75 -1.69 -2.04 3.59
CA SER A 75 -2.89 -1.25 3.25
C SER A 75 -4.03 -1.40 4.26
N ILE A 76 -4.07 -2.51 5.01
CA ILE A 76 -5.13 -2.81 5.98
C ILE A 76 -4.61 -2.68 7.41
N GLN A 77 -3.44 -3.25 7.66
CA GLN A 77 -2.83 -3.37 8.96
C GLN A 77 -1.36 -2.95 8.88
N LEU A 78 -1.01 -1.85 9.54
CA LEU A 78 0.35 -1.32 9.54
C LEU A 78 1.35 -2.33 10.08
N HIS A 79 2.55 -2.36 9.47
CA HIS A 79 3.66 -3.13 10.00
C HIS A 79 4.31 -2.39 11.18
N ASP A 80 4.76 -3.15 12.16
CA ASP A 80 5.46 -2.62 13.34
C ASP A 80 6.89 -2.18 13.05
N LYS A 81 7.49 -2.72 11.98
CA LYS A 81 8.82 -2.31 11.50
C LYS A 81 8.70 -1.32 10.35
N TYR A 82 9.62 -0.39 10.30
CA TYR A 82 9.70 0.63 9.26
C TYR A 82 8.43 1.49 9.11
N LEU A 83 7.70 1.69 10.20
CA LEU A 83 6.51 2.51 10.23
C LEU A 83 6.87 3.95 9.86
N LEU A 84 6.11 4.55 8.93
CA LEU A 84 6.32 5.90 8.40
C LEU A 84 7.69 6.12 7.72
N GLU A 85 8.47 5.08 7.49
CA GLU A 85 9.71 5.18 6.75
C GLU A 85 9.45 5.16 5.23
N ASP A 86 10.25 5.92 4.50
CA ASP A 86 10.17 6.03 3.05
C ASP A 86 10.97 4.91 2.38
N MET A 87 10.40 4.29 1.37
CA MET A 87 11.08 3.31 0.51
C MET A 87 12.30 3.87 -0.22
N SER A 88 12.36 5.19 -0.41
CA SER A 88 13.52 5.83 -1.04
C SER A 88 14.77 5.88 -0.13
N HIS A 89 14.65 5.56 1.15
CA HIS A 89 15.73 5.70 2.12
C HIS A 89 16.06 4.41 2.89
N THR A 90 15.11 3.84 3.59
CA THR A 90 15.38 2.81 4.61
C THR A 90 14.43 1.64 4.56
N ARG A 91 13.19 1.85 4.11
CA ARG A 91 12.17 0.81 4.09
C ARG A 91 12.44 -0.23 3.00
N PRO A 92 12.52 -1.53 3.32
CA PRO A 92 12.56 -2.58 2.31
C PRO A 92 11.23 -2.68 1.56
N MET A 93 11.27 -3.19 0.32
CA MET A 93 10.10 -3.36 -0.54
C MET A 93 9.00 -4.22 0.11
N PHE A 94 9.40 -5.25 0.85
CA PHE A 94 8.52 -6.14 1.58
C PHE A 94 8.87 -6.13 3.05
N VAL A 95 7.91 -5.80 3.88
CA VAL A 95 8.04 -5.85 5.34
C VAL A 95 7.22 -7.01 5.86
N GLU A 96 7.80 -7.81 6.74
CA GLU A 96 7.11 -8.93 7.39
C GLU A 96 6.65 -8.52 8.78
N TYR A 97 5.46 -8.98 9.17
CA TYR A 97 4.97 -8.80 10.53
C TYR A 97 5.87 -9.55 11.53
N THR A 98 6.09 -8.94 12.67
CA THR A 98 6.84 -9.57 13.76
C THR A 98 6.03 -10.69 14.40
N HIS A 99 4.71 -10.61 14.38
CA HIS A 99 3.85 -11.53 15.11
C HIS A 99 2.88 -12.30 14.19
N ALA A 100 2.74 -13.61 14.46
CA ALA A 100 1.86 -14.49 13.70
C ALA A 100 0.37 -14.08 13.73
N TYR A 101 -0.10 -13.46 14.81
CA TYR A 101 -1.48 -13.03 14.93
C TYR A 101 -1.87 -11.93 13.94
N ASN A 102 -0.89 -11.16 13.45
CA ASN A 102 -1.13 -10.14 12.42
C ASN A 102 -1.48 -10.78 11.08
N TYR A 103 -0.79 -11.88 10.71
CA TYR A 103 -1.15 -12.66 9.53
C TYR A 103 -2.52 -13.33 9.67
N ILE A 104 -2.93 -13.71 10.90
CA ILE A 104 -4.28 -14.25 11.14
C ILE A 104 -5.33 -13.15 10.92
N ALA A 105 -5.09 -11.95 11.44
CA ALA A 105 -6.00 -10.82 11.24
C ALA A 105 -6.14 -10.44 9.76
N GLU A 106 -5.03 -10.39 9.02
CA GLU A 106 -5.00 -10.17 7.57
C GLU A 106 -5.79 -11.27 6.85
N ALA A 107 -5.54 -12.54 7.16
CA ALA A 107 -6.24 -13.66 6.55
C ALA A 107 -7.76 -13.59 6.81
N VAL A 108 -8.18 -13.24 8.02
CA VAL A 108 -9.59 -13.05 8.36
C VAL A 108 -10.19 -11.90 7.55
N ALA A 109 -9.47 -10.78 7.42
CA ALA A 109 -9.92 -9.64 6.62
C ALA A 109 -10.12 -10.04 5.14
N VAL A 110 -9.15 -10.74 4.56
CA VAL A 110 -9.20 -11.20 3.16
C VAL A 110 -10.31 -12.24 2.97
N ILE A 111 -10.47 -13.19 3.86
CA ILE A 111 -11.53 -14.21 3.77
C ILE A 111 -12.91 -13.56 3.84
N LEU A 112 -13.15 -12.66 4.78
CA LEU A 112 -14.40 -11.92 4.87
C LEU A 112 -14.66 -11.08 3.62
N PHE A 113 -13.63 -10.47 3.06
CA PHE A 113 -13.69 -9.72 1.82
C PHE A 113 -14.12 -10.61 0.65
N LEU A 114 -13.47 -11.75 0.45
CA LEU A 114 -13.80 -12.70 -0.63
C LEU A 114 -15.22 -13.25 -0.48
N ILE A 115 -15.64 -13.58 0.74
CA ILE A 115 -17.03 -13.99 1.03
C ILE A 115 -18.01 -12.87 0.63
N GLY A 116 -17.71 -11.63 1.01
CA GLY A 116 -18.55 -10.48 0.69
C GLY A 116 -18.64 -10.22 -0.81
N LEU A 117 -17.54 -10.32 -1.53
CA LEU A 117 -17.52 -10.23 -3.00
C LEU A 117 -18.38 -11.33 -3.62
N TRP A 118 -18.23 -12.57 -3.15
CA TRP A 118 -19.00 -13.71 -3.68
C TRP A 118 -20.50 -13.55 -3.44
N ILE A 119 -20.90 -13.16 -2.25
CA ILE A 119 -22.31 -12.93 -1.87
C ILE A 119 -22.88 -11.72 -2.64
N GLY A 120 -22.11 -10.62 -2.71
CA GLY A 120 -22.53 -9.36 -3.33
C GLY A 120 -22.40 -9.30 -4.85
N ARG A 121 -21.82 -10.32 -5.51
CA ARG A 121 -21.44 -10.29 -6.94
C ARG A 121 -22.54 -9.97 -7.95
N ARG A 122 -23.82 -10.07 -7.55
CA ARG A 122 -24.99 -9.77 -8.40
C ARG A 122 -25.60 -8.39 -8.08
N GLU A 123 -25.14 -7.73 -7.06
CA GLU A 123 -25.62 -6.40 -6.66
C GLU A 123 -25.02 -5.33 -7.58
N LYS A 124 -25.83 -4.47 -8.15
CA LYS A 124 -25.39 -3.44 -9.11
C LYS A 124 -24.32 -2.51 -8.54
N PHE A 125 -24.46 -2.10 -7.28
CA PHE A 125 -23.49 -1.24 -6.62
C PHE A 125 -22.16 -1.97 -6.38
N MET A 126 -22.20 -3.25 -6.00
CA MET A 126 -20.97 -4.06 -5.89
C MET A 126 -20.27 -4.20 -7.23
N LEU A 127 -21.02 -4.43 -8.33
CA LEU A 127 -20.44 -4.50 -9.67
C LEU A 127 -19.78 -3.20 -10.09
N LEU A 128 -20.35 -2.04 -9.75
CA LEU A 128 -19.73 -0.74 -9.98
C LEU A 128 -18.40 -0.62 -9.22
N CYS A 129 -18.38 -0.95 -7.93
CA CYS A 129 -17.15 -0.94 -7.12
C CYS A 129 -16.10 -1.91 -7.66
N LEU A 130 -16.51 -3.12 -8.06
CA LEU A 130 -15.62 -4.11 -8.68
C LEU A 130 -15.02 -3.62 -10.00
N SER A 131 -15.80 -2.91 -10.83
CA SER A 131 -15.28 -2.37 -12.09
C SER A 131 -14.19 -1.33 -11.85
N TRP A 132 -14.33 -0.50 -10.82
CA TRP A 132 -13.30 0.45 -10.40
C TRP A 132 -12.05 -0.27 -9.90
N THR A 133 -12.22 -1.15 -8.91
CA THR A 133 -11.11 -1.94 -8.34
C THR A 133 -10.40 -2.80 -9.40
N ALA A 134 -11.12 -3.29 -10.42
CA ALA A 134 -10.51 -4.04 -11.52
C ALA A 134 -9.52 -3.19 -12.33
N ILE A 135 -9.76 -1.88 -12.47
CA ILE A 135 -8.83 -0.96 -13.13
C ILE A 135 -7.56 -0.82 -12.27
N ASP A 136 -7.70 -0.66 -10.95
CA ASP A 136 -6.56 -0.56 -10.05
C ASP A 136 -5.73 -1.86 -10.04
N VAL A 137 -6.39 -3.01 -9.99
CA VAL A 137 -5.73 -4.31 -10.08
C VAL A 137 -5.01 -4.47 -11.42
N LEU A 138 -5.61 -4.04 -12.53
CA LEU A 138 -4.96 -4.05 -13.84
C LEU A 138 -3.71 -3.18 -13.84
N LEU A 139 -3.80 -1.95 -13.34
CA LEU A 139 -2.69 -1.00 -13.33
C LEU A 139 -1.57 -1.47 -12.40
N HIS A 140 -1.89 -1.81 -11.16
CA HIS A 140 -0.88 -2.08 -10.13
C HIS A 140 -0.37 -3.52 -10.15
N PHE A 141 -1.21 -4.51 -10.45
CA PHE A 141 -0.79 -5.91 -10.43
C PHE A 141 -0.43 -6.46 -11.80
N VAL A 142 -1.22 -6.18 -12.85
CA VAL A 142 -0.91 -6.72 -14.18
C VAL A 142 0.22 -5.93 -14.82
N LEU A 143 0.08 -4.61 -14.88
CA LEU A 143 1.11 -3.74 -15.45
C LEU A 143 2.26 -3.45 -14.47
N GLY A 144 2.06 -3.62 -13.17
CA GLY A 144 3.06 -3.35 -12.15
C GLY A 144 3.38 -1.88 -11.94
N PHE A 145 2.42 -1.00 -12.23
CA PHE A 145 2.57 0.43 -12.03
C PHE A 145 2.60 0.75 -10.54
N GLY A 146 3.71 1.30 -10.04
CA GLY A 146 3.88 1.59 -8.62
C GLY A 146 3.74 0.36 -7.70
N ILE A 147 4.02 -0.85 -8.20
CA ILE A 147 3.77 -2.11 -7.49
C ILE A 147 4.50 -2.20 -6.14
N ASN A 148 5.62 -1.52 -6.00
CA ASN A 148 6.43 -1.53 -4.78
C ASN A 148 5.82 -0.67 -3.68
N GLU A 149 5.02 0.32 -4.07
CA GLU A 149 4.38 1.30 -3.19
C GLU A 149 2.85 1.24 -3.26
N VAL A 150 2.30 0.10 -3.65
CA VAL A 150 0.85 -0.07 -3.85
C VAL A 150 0.03 0.23 -2.57
N TYR A 151 0.63 0.08 -1.40
CA TYR A 151 -0.02 0.42 -0.13
C TYR A 151 -0.30 1.93 0.02
N ILE A 152 0.53 2.80 -0.60
CA ILE A 152 0.29 4.26 -0.63
C ILE A 152 -0.95 4.58 -1.45
N MET A 153 -1.20 3.79 -2.51
CA MET A 153 -2.35 3.95 -3.41
C MET A 153 -3.59 3.21 -2.90
N ALA A 154 -3.54 2.64 -1.69
CA ALA A 154 -4.64 1.84 -1.13
C ALA A 154 -5.97 2.60 -1.04
N ALA A 155 -5.95 3.93 -0.93
CA ALA A 155 -7.15 4.76 -0.90
C ALA A 155 -8.04 4.57 -2.14
N ASP A 156 -7.45 4.20 -3.29
CA ASP A 156 -8.17 4.05 -4.56
C ASP A 156 -9.03 2.78 -4.61
N TRP A 157 -8.72 1.75 -3.81
CA TRP A 157 -9.43 0.47 -3.86
C TRP A 157 -9.91 -0.06 -2.50
N ILE A 158 -9.30 0.35 -1.37
CA ILE A 158 -9.57 -0.27 -0.06
C ILE A 158 -11.03 -0.11 0.39
N PHE A 159 -11.73 0.90 -0.12
CA PHE A 159 -13.14 1.16 0.19
C PHE A 159 -14.07 0.01 -0.20
N ILE A 160 -13.67 -0.87 -1.13
CA ILE A 160 -14.50 -2.04 -1.52
C ILE A 160 -14.58 -3.07 -0.39
N MET A 161 -13.59 -3.13 0.52
CA MET A 161 -13.59 -4.11 1.60
C MET A 161 -14.74 -3.90 2.59
N PRO A 162 -14.93 -2.71 3.20
CA PRO A 162 -16.08 -2.49 4.07
C PRO A 162 -17.43 -2.64 3.34
N ILE A 163 -17.49 -2.33 2.04
CA ILE A 163 -18.69 -2.57 1.22
C ILE A 163 -18.96 -4.08 1.12
N ALA A 164 -17.94 -4.90 0.86
CA ALA A 164 -18.08 -6.35 0.82
C ALA A 164 -18.53 -6.93 2.16
N TYR A 165 -17.97 -6.44 3.28
CA TYR A 165 -18.40 -6.82 4.63
C TYR A 165 -19.86 -6.45 4.88
N ALA A 166 -20.29 -5.26 4.45
CA ALA A 166 -21.69 -4.83 4.56
C ALA A 166 -22.62 -5.75 3.78
N TYR A 167 -22.24 -6.20 2.58
CA TYR A 167 -23.03 -7.17 1.80
C TYR A 167 -23.07 -8.54 2.47
N THR A 168 -21.98 -8.99 3.08
CA THR A 168 -21.97 -10.23 3.87
C THR A 168 -23.01 -10.15 5.00
N ILE A 169 -23.06 -9.03 5.71
CA ILE A 169 -24.04 -8.84 6.79
C ILE A 169 -25.47 -8.68 6.26
N LYS A 170 -25.64 -7.90 5.19
CA LYS A 170 -26.97 -7.59 4.60
C LYS A 170 -27.67 -8.83 4.07
N LEU A 171 -26.94 -9.67 3.33
CA LEU A 171 -27.48 -10.80 2.58
C LEU A 171 -27.43 -12.14 3.35
N SER A 172 -26.79 -12.17 4.52
CA SER A 172 -26.82 -13.32 5.42
C SER A 172 -28.07 -13.33 6.29
N HIS A 173 -28.49 -14.53 6.74
CA HIS A 173 -29.68 -14.74 7.57
C HIS A 173 -29.36 -15.58 8.80
N GLY A 174 -30.19 -15.47 9.83
CA GLY A 174 -30.06 -16.29 11.04
C GLY A 174 -28.71 -16.19 11.72
N THR A 175 -28.16 -17.33 12.12
CA THR A 175 -26.88 -17.46 12.84
C THR A 175 -25.71 -16.94 12.02
N THR A 176 -25.70 -17.13 10.69
CA THR A 176 -24.62 -16.65 9.81
C THR A 176 -24.51 -15.14 9.81
N LYS A 177 -25.64 -14.43 9.93
CA LYS A 177 -25.67 -12.97 10.04
C LYS A 177 -25.05 -12.47 11.37
N ILE A 178 -25.36 -13.17 12.47
CA ILE A 178 -24.77 -12.86 13.78
C ILE A 178 -23.27 -13.09 13.73
N LEU A 179 -22.84 -14.24 13.21
CA LEU A 179 -21.42 -14.57 13.07
C LEU A 179 -20.68 -13.53 12.22
N ALA A 180 -21.23 -13.15 11.06
CA ALA A 180 -20.65 -12.12 10.20
C ALA A 180 -20.49 -10.77 10.92
N ARG A 181 -21.51 -10.35 11.66
CA ARG A 181 -21.46 -9.11 12.47
C ARG A 181 -20.37 -9.16 13.54
N CYS A 182 -20.31 -10.26 14.29
CA CYS A 182 -19.31 -10.44 15.33
C CYS A 182 -17.89 -10.48 14.74
N SER A 183 -17.68 -11.20 13.65
CA SER A 183 -16.37 -11.28 12.98
C SER A 183 -15.90 -9.92 12.47
N VAL A 184 -16.79 -9.17 11.81
CA VAL A 184 -16.47 -7.81 11.32
C VAL A 184 -16.20 -6.87 12.49
N ALA A 185 -17.00 -6.92 13.56
CA ALA A 185 -16.80 -6.08 14.74
C ALA A 185 -15.45 -6.37 15.43
N VAL A 186 -15.13 -7.65 15.66
CA VAL A 186 -13.85 -8.04 16.26
C VAL A 186 -12.68 -7.62 15.39
N LEU A 187 -12.74 -7.85 14.06
CA LEU A 187 -11.71 -7.42 13.12
C LEU A 187 -11.53 -5.90 13.15
N THR A 188 -12.63 -5.15 13.13
CA THR A 188 -12.56 -3.66 13.16
C THR A 188 -11.91 -3.18 14.46
N LEU A 189 -12.31 -3.71 15.61
CA LEU A 189 -11.72 -3.36 16.91
C LEU A 189 -10.23 -3.70 16.94
N TRP A 190 -9.86 -4.87 16.41
CA TRP A 190 -8.45 -5.27 16.30
C TRP A 190 -7.65 -4.29 15.45
N LEU A 191 -8.10 -4.01 14.20
CA LEU A 191 -7.39 -3.13 13.29
C LEU A 191 -7.30 -1.70 13.85
N CYS A 192 -8.36 -1.19 14.46
CA CYS A 192 -8.32 0.12 15.11
C CYS A 192 -7.32 0.13 16.27
N ALA A 193 -7.35 -0.85 17.15
CA ALA A 193 -6.43 -0.91 18.29
C ALA A 193 -4.97 -1.05 17.84
N TRP A 194 -4.70 -1.94 16.89
CA TRP A 194 -3.36 -2.17 16.38
C TRP A 194 -2.79 -0.94 15.67
N ASN A 195 -3.46 -0.45 14.64
CA ASN A 195 -2.99 0.68 13.86
C ASN A 195 -2.87 1.96 14.71
N TRP A 196 -3.82 2.19 15.60
CA TRP A 196 -3.78 3.35 16.50
C TRP A 196 -2.62 3.29 17.49
N THR A 197 -2.35 2.11 18.06
CA THR A 197 -1.23 1.91 18.99
C THR A 197 0.11 2.17 18.28
N LEU A 198 0.28 1.67 17.05
CA LEU A 198 1.52 1.92 16.30
C LEU A 198 1.69 3.40 15.97
N ILE A 199 0.63 4.06 15.50
CA ILE A 199 0.68 5.49 15.20
C ILE A 199 1.02 6.33 16.43
N LEU A 200 0.37 6.07 17.58
CA LEU A 200 0.66 6.81 18.81
C LEU A 200 2.08 6.60 19.33
N ASN A 201 2.65 5.42 19.15
CA ASN A 201 4.00 5.10 19.59
C ASN A 201 5.08 5.66 18.63
N SER A 202 4.70 6.15 17.44
CA SER A 202 5.62 6.74 16.45
C SER A 202 5.85 8.25 16.66
N PHE A 203 5.05 8.89 17.51
CA PHE A 203 5.17 10.29 17.91
C PHE A 203 5.71 10.44 19.32
#